data_0081971a6bcc9c82d27e207ddd89193b
#
_entry.id   0081971a6bcc9c82d27e207ddd89193b
#
_cell.length_a   1.000
_cell.length_b   1.000
_cell.length_c   1.000
_cell.angle_alpha   90.00
_cell.angle_beta   90.00
_cell.angle_gamma   90.00
#
_symmetry.space_group_name_H-M   'P 1'
#
loop_
_entity.id
_entity.type
_entity.pdbx_description
1 polymer ?
#
loop_
_entity_poly.entity_id
_entity_poly.type
_entity_poly.pdbx_seq_one_letter_code
_entity_poly.pdbx_strand_id
1 'polypeptide(L)'
;KTSKNIPEAKQRLNQRFGLTDIQADHIANMTLGRLTGMERQKIIDELAEIEVKIADLEDILANHQRILDIIIEEVEAIQDKFGDERRTQIENVSGEVDIEDLIPVEESVVTYTNAGYIKRMPVSEYKAQKRGGRGVTGMKQREDDYIDELQTCSSHDNILFISNKGIMYKLKCYELPEGSKASRGTNIVNLLELGEGEKIAAMIKTADFDEGKYIVMVTKNGKIKRTPLTSY
;
A
#
# COMPACT_ATOMS: atom_id res chain seq x y z
N LYS A 1 -39.61 -47.92 -8.51
CA LYS A 1 -41.00 -48.15 -9.06
C LYS A 1 -42.07 -48.35 -7.98
N THR A 2 -41.72 -48.31 -6.69
CA THR A 2 -42.64 -48.51 -5.57
C THR A 2 -43.15 -47.20 -4.92
N SER A 3 -42.67 -46.07 -5.31
CA SER A 3 -43.12 -44.77 -4.81
C SER A 3 -44.23 -44.17 -5.67
N LYS A 4 -45.21 -43.54 -5.05
CA LYS A 4 -46.42 -42.99 -5.71
C LYS A 4 -46.17 -41.64 -6.36
N ASN A 5 -45.18 -40.89 -5.89
CA ASN A 5 -44.86 -39.57 -6.39
C ASN A 5 -43.36 -39.28 -6.20
N ILE A 6 -42.87 -38.20 -6.82
CA ILE A 6 -41.46 -37.78 -6.75
C ILE A 6 -41.00 -37.41 -5.32
N PRO A 7 -41.76 -36.68 -4.50
CA PRO A 7 -41.37 -36.38 -3.12
C PRO A 7 -41.15 -37.65 -2.27
N GLU A 8 -42.05 -38.64 -2.38
CA GLU A 8 -41.90 -39.91 -1.69
C GLU A 8 -40.67 -40.69 -2.18
N ALA A 9 -40.37 -40.65 -3.47
CA ALA A 9 -39.17 -41.27 -4.04
C ALA A 9 -37.91 -40.63 -3.49
N LYS A 10 -37.83 -39.30 -3.39
CA LYS A 10 -36.72 -38.58 -2.80
C LYS A 10 -36.50 -38.94 -1.34
N GLN A 11 -37.58 -38.94 -0.53
CA GLN A 11 -37.48 -39.28 0.89
C GLN A 11 -36.97 -40.71 1.10
N ARG A 12 -37.41 -41.66 0.29
CA ARG A 12 -36.95 -43.05 0.33
C ARG A 12 -35.48 -43.19 -0.10
N LEU A 13 -35.04 -42.42 -1.09
CA LEU A 13 -33.65 -42.38 -1.52
C LEU A 13 -32.75 -41.85 -0.41
N ASN A 14 -33.15 -40.74 0.24
CA ASN A 14 -32.42 -40.19 1.37
C ASN A 14 -32.30 -41.21 2.53
N GLN A 15 -33.42 -41.80 2.91
CA GLN A 15 -33.44 -42.74 4.04
C GLN A 15 -32.62 -44.03 3.77
N ARG A 16 -32.68 -44.51 2.54
CA ARG A 16 -32.07 -45.83 2.21
C ARG A 16 -30.55 -45.72 1.90
N PHE A 17 -30.15 -44.62 1.31
CA PHE A 17 -28.78 -44.46 0.78
C PHE A 17 -28.00 -43.30 1.46
N GLY A 18 -28.60 -42.59 2.41
CA GLY A 18 -27.95 -41.47 3.08
C GLY A 18 -27.67 -40.29 2.17
N LEU A 19 -28.44 -40.11 1.10
CA LEU A 19 -28.25 -39.06 0.11
C LEU A 19 -28.78 -37.72 0.63
N THR A 20 -28.19 -36.65 0.16
CA THR A 20 -28.73 -35.30 0.37
C THR A 20 -29.98 -35.06 -0.50
N ASP A 21 -30.77 -34.06 -0.16
CA ASP A 21 -31.98 -33.70 -0.92
C ASP A 21 -31.67 -33.35 -2.38
N ILE A 22 -30.52 -32.69 -2.62
CA ILE A 22 -30.03 -32.33 -3.96
C ILE A 22 -29.67 -33.59 -4.77
N GLN A 23 -28.97 -34.54 -4.15
CA GLN A 23 -28.60 -35.81 -4.79
C GLN A 23 -29.83 -36.65 -5.12
N ALA A 24 -30.77 -36.74 -4.18
CA ALA A 24 -32.02 -37.48 -4.38
C ALA A 24 -32.90 -36.83 -5.47
N ASP A 25 -32.92 -35.52 -5.57
CA ASP A 25 -33.61 -34.77 -6.62
C ASP A 25 -33.01 -35.08 -8.00
N HIS A 26 -31.71 -35.06 -8.11
CA HIS A 26 -30.99 -35.36 -9.35
C HIS A 26 -31.33 -36.79 -9.86
N ILE A 27 -31.30 -37.76 -8.95
CA ILE A 27 -31.62 -39.16 -9.26
C ILE A 27 -33.12 -39.31 -9.67
N ALA A 28 -34.03 -38.64 -8.96
CA ALA A 28 -35.47 -38.73 -9.25
C ALA A 28 -35.83 -38.10 -10.61
N ASN A 29 -35.10 -37.11 -11.07
CA ASN A 29 -35.28 -36.44 -12.34
C ASN A 29 -34.41 -37.02 -13.48
N MET A 30 -33.64 -38.08 -13.22
CA MET A 30 -32.79 -38.70 -14.23
C MET A 30 -33.66 -39.35 -15.35
N THR A 31 -33.30 -39.04 -16.60
CA THR A 31 -33.99 -39.59 -17.77
C THR A 31 -33.61 -41.06 -17.99
N LEU A 32 -34.50 -41.84 -18.59
CA LEU A 32 -34.22 -43.24 -18.91
C LEU A 32 -33.01 -43.44 -19.83
N GLY A 33 -32.74 -42.48 -20.71
CA GLY A 33 -31.54 -42.53 -21.57
C GLY A 33 -30.22 -42.52 -20.81
N ARG A 34 -30.17 -41.91 -19.64
CA ARG A 34 -28.96 -41.89 -18.76
C ARG A 34 -28.72 -43.24 -18.06
N LEU A 35 -29.68 -44.18 -18.13
CA LEU A 35 -29.51 -45.52 -17.58
C LEU A 35 -28.88 -46.52 -18.58
N THR A 36 -28.55 -46.06 -19.79
CA THR A 36 -27.84 -46.88 -20.77
C THR A 36 -26.40 -47.16 -20.35
N GLY A 37 -25.84 -48.30 -20.81
CA GLY A 37 -24.48 -48.70 -20.43
C GLY A 37 -23.41 -47.67 -20.78
N MET A 38 -23.53 -46.97 -21.91
CA MET A 38 -22.57 -45.94 -22.32
C MET A 38 -22.66 -44.70 -21.42
N GLU A 39 -23.84 -44.24 -21.05
CA GLU A 39 -23.99 -43.09 -20.17
C GLU A 39 -23.57 -43.44 -18.72
N ARG A 40 -23.82 -44.63 -18.30
CA ARG A 40 -23.30 -45.16 -17.01
C ARG A 40 -21.77 -45.12 -16.95
N GLN A 41 -21.09 -45.53 -18.04
CA GLN A 41 -19.64 -45.51 -18.09
C GLN A 41 -19.09 -44.07 -18.00
N LYS A 42 -19.71 -43.11 -18.73
CA LYS A 42 -19.32 -41.71 -18.63
C LYS A 42 -19.41 -41.16 -17.20
N ILE A 43 -20.48 -41.51 -16.46
CA ILE A 43 -20.62 -41.11 -15.06
C ILE A 43 -19.51 -41.69 -14.17
N ILE A 44 -19.16 -42.95 -14.42
CA ILE A 44 -18.07 -43.61 -13.67
C ILE A 44 -16.73 -42.96 -13.97
N ASP A 45 -16.46 -42.65 -15.23
CA ASP A 45 -15.23 -42.01 -15.65
C ASP A 45 -15.13 -40.58 -15.07
N GLU A 46 -16.23 -39.80 -15.13
CA GLU A 46 -16.33 -38.46 -14.54
C GLU A 46 -16.13 -38.51 -13.01
N LEU A 47 -16.72 -39.49 -12.34
CA LEU A 47 -16.53 -39.67 -10.90
C LEU A 47 -15.05 -39.94 -10.59
N ALA A 48 -14.39 -40.82 -11.32
CA ALA A 48 -12.99 -41.13 -11.14
C ALA A 48 -12.08 -39.91 -11.35
N GLU A 49 -12.38 -39.08 -12.38
CA GLU A 49 -11.65 -37.84 -12.60
C GLU A 49 -11.82 -36.83 -11.44
N ILE A 50 -13.04 -36.72 -10.89
CA ILE A 50 -13.31 -35.84 -9.75
C ILE A 50 -12.60 -36.35 -8.49
N GLU A 51 -12.62 -37.67 -8.22
CA GLU A 51 -11.96 -38.26 -7.06
C GLU A 51 -10.43 -38.03 -7.12
N VAL A 52 -9.80 -38.17 -8.29
CA VAL A 52 -8.39 -37.82 -8.48
C VAL A 52 -8.12 -36.34 -8.19
N LYS A 53 -9.00 -35.43 -8.68
CA LYS A 53 -8.89 -34.00 -8.38
C LYS A 53 -9.00 -33.68 -6.89
N ILE A 54 -9.95 -34.34 -6.21
CA ILE A 54 -10.13 -34.12 -4.77
C ILE A 54 -8.88 -34.55 -4.02
N ALA A 55 -8.36 -35.76 -4.32
CA ALA A 55 -7.16 -36.27 -3.70
C ALA A 55 -5.94 -35.36 -3.91
N ASP A 56 -5.76 -34.81 -5.12
CA ASP A 56 -4.69 -33.87 -5.42
C ASP A 56 -4.85 -32.53 -4.65
N LEU A 57 -6.05 -31.98 -4.59
CA LEU A 57 -6.32 -30.76 -3.83
C LEU A 57 -6.15 -30.94 -2.32
N GLU A 58 -6.57 -32.10 -1.79
CA GLU A 58 -6.36 -32.45 -0.38
C GLU A 58 -4.86 -32.58 -0.04
N ASP A 59 -4.08 -33.19 -0.93
CA ASP A 59 -2.63 -33.29 -0.77
C ASP A 59 -1.96 -31.90 -0.84
N ILE A 60 -2.39 -31.01 -1.75
CA ILE A 60 -1.91 -29.63 -1.81
C ILE A 60 -2.18 -28.89 -0.49
N LEU A 61 -3.38 -29.05 0.09
CA LEU A 61 -3.74 -28.41 1.35
C LEU A 61 -2.98 -28.98 2.55
N ALA A 62 -2.69 -30.29 2.54
CA ALA A 62 -1.98 -30.96 3.61
C ALA A 62 -0.46 -30.73 3.57
N ASN A 63 0.10 -30.44 2.40
CA ASN A 63 1.54 -30.34 2.18
C ASN A 63 1.95 -28.93 1.79
N HIS A 64 2.48 -28.17 2.76
CA HIS A 64 2.93 -26.79 2.54
C HIS A 64 4.00 -26.67 1.43
N GLN A 65 4.84 -27.69 1.27
CA GLN A 65 5.85 -27.64 0.20
C GLN A 65 5.21 -27.64 -1.19
N ARG A 66 4.14 -28.38 -1.42
CA ARG A 66 3.41 -28.36 -2.70
C ARG A 66 2.82 -27.01 -3.03
N ILE A 67 2.37 -26.26 -2.02
CA ILE A 67 1.88 -24.88 -2.22
C ILE A 67 3.03 -23.99 -2.69
N LEU A 68 4.21 -24.11 -2.07
CA LEU A 68 5.39 -23.36 -2.48
C LEU A 68 5.85 -23.74 -3.90
N ASP A 69 5.81 -25.01 -4.24
CA ASP A 69 6.19 -25.49 -5.58
C ASP A 69 5.26 -24.92 -6.66
N ILE A 70 3.95 -24.86 -6.41
CA ILE A 70 2.97 -24.24 -7.33
C ILE A 70 3.26 -22.75 -7.48
N ILE A 71 3.53 -22.04 -6.38
CA ILE A 71 3.88 -20.61 -6.42
C ILE A 71 5.14 -20.38 -7.25
N ILE A 72 6.15 -21.21 -7.08
CA ILE A 72 7.41 -21.13 -7.83
C ILE A 72 7.13 -21.33 -9.32
N GLU A 73 6.38 -22.35 -9.69
CA GLU A 73 6.04 -22.65 -11.09
C GLU A 73 5.26 -21.48 -11.74
N GLU A 74 4.28 -20.92 -11.04
CA GLU A 74 3.51 -19.76 -11.54
C GLU A 74 4.40 -18.51 -11.69
N VAL A 75 5.30 -18.26 -10.74
CA VAL A 75 6.23 -17.11 -10.79
C VAL A 75 7.26 -17.28 -11.90
N GLU A 76 7.81 -18.48 -12.08
CA GLU A 76 8.73 -18.78 -13.18
C GLU A 76 8.06 -18.61 -14.54
N ALA A 77 6.81 -19.06 -14.69
CA ALA A 77 6.05 -18.85 -15.92
C ALA A 77 5.80 -17.35 -16.24
N ILE A 78 5.60 -16.53 -15.20
CA ILE A 78 5.47 -15.08 -15.33
C ILE A 78 6.82 -14.46 -15.70
N GLN A 79 7.90 -14.92 -15.05
CA GLN A 79 9.26 -14.47 -15.36
C GLN A 79 9.65 -14.75 -16.81
N ASP A 80 9.38 -15.96 -17.30
CA ASP A 80 9.67 -16.35 -18.68
C ASP A 80 8.90 -15.50 -19.71
N LYS A 81 7.68 -15.10 -19.36
CA LYS A 81 6.81 -14.33 -20.25
C LYS A 81 7.10 -12.83 -20.24
N PHE A 82 7.47 -12.28 -19.09
CA PHE A 82 7.57 -10.84 -18.87
C PHE A 82 8.94 -10.39 -18.35
N GLY A 83 9.85 -11.33 -18.06
CA GLY A 83 11.19 -11.02 -17.60
C GLY A 83 11.97 -10.24 -18.67
N ASP A 84 12.58 -9.17 -18.25
CA ASP A 84 13.53 -8.41 -19.07
C ASP A 84 14.92 -8.40 -18.39
N GLU A 85 15.94 -8.04 -19.16
CA GLU A 85 17.28 -7.94 -18.62
C GLU A 85 17.38 -6.81 -17.60
N ARG A 86 18.24 -7.00 -16.61
CA ARG A 86 18.50 -5.98 -15.60
C ARG A 86 19.01 -4.70 -16.25
N ARG A 87 18.31 -3.60 -16.04
CA ARG A 87 18.67 -2.28 -16.60
C ARG A 87 19.74 -1.56 -15.80
N THR A 88 19.92 -1.95 -14.53
CA THR A 88 20.93 -1.39 -13.63
C THR A 88 22.20 -2.22 -13.65
N GLN A 89 23.35 -1.61 -13.90
CA GLN A 89 24.64 -2.26 -13.74
C GLN A 89 25.01 -2.37 -12.27
N ILE A 90 25.60 -3.50 -11.88
CA ILE A 90 26.19 -3.67 -10.55
C ILE A 90 27.68 -3.36 -10.71
N GLU A 91 28.12 -2.24 -10.17
CA GLU A 91 29.53 -1.85 -10.18
C GLU A 91 30.10 -1.99 -8.78
N ASN A 92 31.34 -2.48 -8.67
CA ASN A 92 32.10 -2.44 -7.44
C ASN A 92 32.69 -1.05 -7.27
N VAL A 93 31.90 -0.11 -6.75
CA VAL A 93 32.38 1.23 -6.43
C VAL A 93 33.15 1.14 -5.11
N SER A 94 34.45 1.44 -5.15
CA SER A 94 35.35 1.50 -3.98
C SER A 94 35.26 2.82 -3.20
N GLY A 95 34.13 3.50 -3.21
CA GLY A 95 33.86 4.73 -2.46
C GLY A 95 32.43 4.69 -1.89
N GLU A 96 32.27 5.20 -0.68
CA GLU A 96 30.94 5.52 -0.15
C GLU A 96 30.40 6.67 -1.01
N VAL A 97 29.47 6.34 -1.94
CA VAL A 97 28.69 7.36 -2.64
C VAL A 97 27.61 7.78 -1.67
N ASP A 98 27.67 9.00 -1.17
CA ASP A 98 26.58 9.56 -0.39
C ASP A 98 25.34 9.67 -1.32
N ILE A 99 24.22 9.15 -0.86
CA ILE A 99 22.95 9.22 -1.61
C ILE A 99 22.63 10.68 -1.93
N GLU A 100 23.07 11.60 -1.08
CA GLU A 100 22.90 13.03 -1.25
C GLU A 100 23.59 13.57 -2.52
N ASP A 101 24.75 13.01 -2.89
CA ASP A 101 25.49 13.40 -4.10
C ASP A 101 24.77 13.04 -5.41
N LEU A 102 23.86 12.07 -5.35
CA LEU A 102 23.07 11.64 -6.52
C LEU A 102 21.80 12.45 -6.71
N ILE A 103 21.42 13.27 -5.73
CA ILE A 103 20.19 14.04 -5.77
C ILE A 103 20.46 15.43 -6.35
N PRO A 104 19.75 15.84 -7.41
CA PRO A 104 19.95 17.18 -7.98
C PRO A 104 19.53 18.26 -6.98
N VAL A 105 20.30 19.35 -6.98
CA VAL A 105 19.97 20.53 -6.18
C VAL A 105 18.84 21.29 -6.87
N GLU A 106 17.66 21.24 -6.32
CA GLU A 106 16.46 21.89 -6.85
C GLU A 106 15.73 22.67 -5.76
N GLU A 107 15.13 23.79 -6.13
CA GLU A 107 14.24 24.53 -5.23
C GLU A 107 12.84 23.91 -5.24
N SER A 108 12.34 23.60 -4.06
CA SER A 108 11.03 23.01 -3.82
C SER A 108 10.20 23.86 -2.87
N VAL A 109 8.88 23.80 -3.03
CA VAL A 109 7.91 24.32 -2.06
C VAL A 109 7.42 23.16 -1.22
N VAL A 110 7.65 23.23 0.08
CA VAL A 110 7.10 22.31 1.06
C VAL A 110 5.82 22.91 1.62
N THR A 111 4.75 22.13 1.57
CA THR A 111 3.43 22.52 2.08
C THR A 111 3.04 21.55 3.19
N TYR A 112 2.68 22.10 4.35
CA TYR A 112 2.22 21.34 5.52
C TYR A 112 0.83 21.82 5.93
N THR A 113 -0.09 20.89 6.23
CA THR A 113 -1.45 21.20 6.64
C THR A 113 -1.66 20.96 8.12
N ASN A 114 -2.67 21.62 8.70
CA ASN A 114 -3.08 21.43 10.10
C ASN A 114 -3.48 19.99 10.42
N ALA A 115 -4.01 19.24 9.44
CA ALA A 115 -4.32 17.80 9.59
C ALA A 115 -3.09 16.89 9.47
N GLY A 116 -1.88 17.46 9.32
CA GLY A 116 -0.62 16.72 9.29
C GLY A 116 -0.23 16.16 7.92
N TYR A 117 -0.80 16.65 6.83
CA TYR A 117 -0.38 16.26 5.48
C TYR A 117 0.77 17.13 4.99
N ILE A 118 1.79 16.50 4.43
CA ILE A 118 2.97 17.14 3.90
C ILE A 118 3.26 16.68 2.48
N LYS A 119 3.78 17.59 1.67
CA LYS A 119 4.35 17.30 0.35
C LYS A 119 5.39 18.33 -0.02
N ARG A 120 6.31 17.96 -0.90
CA ARG A 120 7.15 18.89 -1.64
C ARG A 120 6.73 18.96 -3.10
N MET A 121 7.00 20.07 -3.73
CA MET A 121 6.73 20.28 -5.15
C MET A 121 7.79 21.24 -5.71
N PRO A 122 8.40 20.95 -6.90
CA PRO A 122 9.36 21.85 -7.51
C PRO A 122 8.77 23.25 -7.70
N VAL A 123 9.56 24.30 -7.46
CA VAL A 123 9.14 25.70 -7.64
C VAL A 123 8.72 25.96 -9.09
N SER A 124 9.33 25.27 -10.06
CA SER A 124 9.01 25.35 -11.49
C SER A 124 7.55 25.03 -11.82
N GLU A 125 6.88 24.25 -10.97
CA GLU A 125 5.46 23.95 -11.07
C GLU A 125 4.57 25.17 -10.73
N TYR A 126 5.06 26.15 -9.98
CA TYR A 126 4.36 27.38 -9.66
C TYR A 126 4.61 28.43 -10.74
N LYS A 127 3.70 28.50 -11.71
CA LYS A 127 3.75 29.56 -12.75
C LYS A 127 3.32 30.88 -12.15
N ALA A 128 4.15 31.94 -12.38
CA ALA A 128 3.79 33.31 -12.00
C ALA A 128 2.49 33.73 -12.71
N GLN A 129 1.52 34.19 -11.95
CA GLN A 129 0.26 34.74 -12.51
C GLN A 129 0.35 36.22 -12.80
N LYS A 130 -0.14 36.61 -13.97
CA LYS A 130 -0.31 37.99 -14.32
C LYS A 130 -1.60 38.55 -13.66
N ARG A 131 -1.74 39.90 -13.61
CA ARG A 131 -2.94 40.56 -13.07
C ARG A 131 -4.21 40.00 -13.73
N GLY A 132 -5.21 39.66 -12.92
CA GLY A 132 -6.50 39.06 -13.37
C GLY A 132 -6.56 37.56 -13.41
N GLY A 133 -5.53 36.83 -12.98
CA GLY A 133 -5.57 35.37 -12.84
C GLY A 133 -6.47 34.89 -11.68
N ARG A 134 -7.05 33.69 -11.83
CA ARG A 134 -7.97 33.09 -10.81
C ARG A 134 -7.28 32.48 -9.59
N GLY A 135 -5.98 32.67 -9.37
CA GLY A 135 -5.21 31.99 -8.34
C GLY A 135 -4.81 30.57 -8.74
N VAL A 136 -3.90 29.96 -7.99
CA VAL A 136 -3.46 28.59 -8.20
C VAL A 136 -3.77 27.77 -6.96
N THR A 137 -4.49 26.67 -7.12
CA THR A 137 -4.69 25.71 -6.04
C THR A 137 -3.38 24.98 -5.78
N GLY A 138 -2.79 25.17 -4.61
CA GLY A 138 -1.52 24.53 -4.25
C GLY A 138 -1.68 23.13 -3.70
N MET A 139 -2.85 22.78 -3.16
CA MET A 139 -3.11 21.49 -2.52
C MET A 139 -4.60 21.19 -2.48
N LYS A 140 -4.98 19.90 -2.61
CA LYS A 140 -6.35 19.46 -2.37
C LYS A 140 -6.55 19.23 -0.87
N GLN A 141 -7.46 19.97 -0.27
CA GLN A 141 -7.76 19.92 1.16
C GLN A 141 -9.05 19.15 1.44
N ARG A 142 -9.23 18.71 2.69
CA ARG A 142 -10.54 18.32 3.26
C ARG A 142 -11.30 19.59 3.66
N GLU A 143 -12.62 19.45 3.92
CA GLU A 143 -13.47 20.60 4.32
C GLU A 143 -12.96 21.30 5.58
N ASP A 144 -12.36 20.54 6.51
CA ASP A 144 -11.85 21.05 7.80
C ASP A 144 -10.33 21.21 7.86
N ASP A 145 -9.61 21.08 6.73
CA ASP A 145 -8.15 21.16 6.68
C ASP A 145 -7.70 22.44 5.97
N TYR A 146 -6.60 23.03 6.44
CA TYR A 146 -6.01 24.22 5.84
C TYR A 146 -4.48 24.12 5.83
N ILE A 147 -3.84 24.87 4.94
CA ILE A 147 -2.39 24.98 4.89
C ILE A 147 -1.94 25.78 6.10
N ASP A 148 -1.17 25.15 6.97
CA ASP A 148 -0.62 25.75 8.17
C ASP A 148 0.73 26.40 7.88
N GLU A 149 1.61 25.68 7.17
CA GLU A 149 2.91 26.20 6.78
C GLU A 149 3.21 25.95 5.29
N LEU A 150 3.89 26.92 4.68
CA LEU A 150 4.41 26.87 3.33
C LEU A 150 5.80 27.47 3.31
N GLN A 151 6.81 26.65 2.96
CA GLN A 151 8.20 27.10 2.91
C GLN A 151 8.85 26.71 1.59
N THR A 152 9.74 27.57 1.08
CA THR A 152 10.63 27.24 -0.02
C THR A 152 11.95 26.72 0.54
N CYS A 153 12.44 25.60 0.04
CA CYS A 153 13.69 24.99 0.48
C CYS A 153 14.43 24.36 -0.70
N SER A 154 15.74 24.24 -0.59
CA SER A 154 16.54 23.40 -1.49
C SER A 154 16.29 21.93 -1.18
N SER A 155 16.43 21.06 -2.17
CA SER A 155 16.38 19.60 -1.97
C SER A 155 17.30 19.11 -0.86
N HIS A 156 18.46 19.77 -0.67
CA HIS A 156 19.48 19.40 0.33
C HIS A 156 19.28 20.06 1.71
N ASP A 157 18.33 21.01 1.84
CA ASP A 157 18.05 21.66 3.12
C ASP A 157 17.52 20.64 4.14
N ASN A 158 17.87 20.85 5.40
CA ASN A 158 17.31 20.10 6.50
C ASN A 158 16.01 20.77 6.96
N ILE A 159 14.98 19.95 7.19
CA ILE A 159 13.70 20.39 7.74
C ILE A 159 13.58 19.83 9.14
N LEU A 160 13.45 20.72 10.10
CA LEU A 160 13.30 20.42 11.51
C LEU A 160 11.83 20.52 11.88
N PHE A 161 11.28 19.41 12.37
CA PHE A 161 9.91 19.34 12.85
C PHE A 161 9.90 19.33 14.37
N ILE A 162 9.26 20.29 14.98
CA ILE A 162 9.17 20.42 16.43
C ILE A 162 7.78 19.98 16.86
N SER A 163 7.69 18.98 17.75
CA SER A 163 6.42 18.48 18.22
C SER A 163 5.90 19.26 19.43
N ASN A 164 4.60 19.11 19.72
CA ASN A 164 3.95 19.65 20.90
C ASN A 164 4.48 19.05 22.22
N LYS A 165 5.22 17.94 22.15
CA LYS A 165 5.92 17.32 23.29
C LYS A 165 7.37 17.83 23.44
N GLY A 166 7.84 18.70 22.56
CA GLY A 166 9.19 19.26 22.56
C GLY A 166 10.26 18.32 21.99
N ILE A 167 9.85 17.31 21.24
CA ILE A 167 10.73 16.43 20.49
C ILE A 167 10.99 17.07 19.12
N MET A 168 12.22 16.99 18.65
CA MET A 168 12.62 17.46 17.32
C MET A 168 12.94 16.28 16.42
N TYR A 169 12.38 16.29 15.24
CA TYR A 169 12.67 15.34 14.16
C TYR A 169 13.35 16.11 13.01
N LYS A 170 14.26 15.44 12.32
CA LYS A 170 14.99 16.00 11.19
C LYS A 170 14.84 15.11 9.97
N LEU A 171 14.49 15.72 8.84
CA LEU A 171 14.50 15.10 7.52
C LEU A 171 15.17 16.04 6.52
N LYS A 172 15.80 15.48 5.51
CA LYS A 172 16.20 16.24 4.33
C LYS A 172 14.99 16.58 3.46
N CYS A 173 15.03 17.71 2.78
CA CYS A 173 13.91 18.11 1.92
C CYS A 173 13.62 17.06 0.83
N TYR A 174 14.66 16.41 0.26
CA TYR A 174 14.49 15.35 -0.74
C TYR A 174 13.80 14.09 -0.21
N GLU A 175 13.83 13.82 1.10
CA GLU A 175 13.14 12.69 1.73
C GLU A 175 11.63 12.90 1.81
N LEU A 176 11.17 14.15 1.66
CA LEU A 176 9.74 14.43 1.64
C LEU A 176 9.11 13.95 0.33
N PRO A 177 7.89 13.37 0.40
CA PRO A 177 7.21 12.86 -0.78
C PRO A 177 6.88 13.98 -1.76
N GLU A 178 7.19 13.75 -3.02
CA GLU A 178 6.82 14.64 -4.09
C GLU A 178 5.34 14.50 -4.42
N GLY A 179 4.67 15.62 -4.63
CA GLY A 179 3.24 15.64 -4.91
C GLY A 179 2.86 16.65 -5.98
N SER A 180 1.90 16.30 -6.82
CA SER A 180 1.31 17.23 -7.80
C SER A 180 0.49 18.33 -7.11
N LYS A 181 0.15 19.41 -7.84
CA LYS A 181 -0.70 20.52 -7.35
C LYS A 181 -2.02 20.04 -6.74
N ALA A 182 -2.65 19.03 -7.34
CA ALA A 182 -3.94 18.51 -6.91
C ALA A 182 -3.83 17.44 -5.82
N SER A 183 -2.63 16.96 -5.49
CA SER A 183 -2.46 15.92 -4.46
C SER A 183 -2.58 16.50 -3.05
N ARG A 184 -3.05 15.67 -2.12
CA ARG A 184 -3.10 15.99 -0.68
C ARG A 184 -1.73 15.84 -0.01
N GLY A 185 -0.79 15.10 -0.61
CA GLY A 185 0.45 14.71 0.04
C GLY A 185 0.28 13.50 0.96
N THR A 186 1.31 13.23 1.76
CA THR A 186 1.39 12.10 2.70
C THR A 186 1.23 12.60 4.12
N ASN A 187 0.60 11.80 4.98
CA ASN A 187 0.51 12.17 6.39
C ASN A 187 1.89 12.04 7.04
N ILE A 188 2.28 13.04 7.83
CA ILE A 188 3.59 13.14 8.48
C ILE A 188 3.89 11.97 9.42
N VAL A 189 2.87 11.31 9.97
CA VAL A 189 3.04 10.12 10.82
C VAL A 189 3.64 8.93 10.07
N ASN A 190 3.57 8.93 8.73
CA ASN A 190 4.20 7.90 7.90
C ASN A 190 5.68 8.18 7.62
N LEU A 191 6.15 9.38 7.93
CA LEU A 191 7.54 9.82 7.71
C LEU A 191 8.30 9.93 9.03
N LEU A 192 7.61 10.28 10.11
CA LEU A 192 8.19 10.47 11.44
C LEU A 192 7.54 9.50 12.42
N GLU A 193 8.33 8.92 13.31
CA GLU A 193 7.87 8.05 14.39
C GLU A 193 7.24 8.88 15.52
N LEU A 194 6.06 9.44 15.27
CA LEU A 194 5.35 10.24 16.26
C LEU A 194 4.69 9.34 17.31
N GLY A 195 4.85 9.72 18.58
CA GLY A 195 4.18 9.05 19.68
C GLY A 195 2.67 9.32 19.73
N GLU A 196 1.96 8.56 20.56
CA GLU A 196 0.51 8.73 20.74
C GLU A 196 0.15 10.16 21.18
N GLY A 197 -0.76 10.79 20.46
CA GLY A 197 -1.20 12.18 20.70
C GLY A 197 -0.15 13.25 20.38
N GLU A 198 0.96 12.88 19.77
CA GLU A 198 1.99 13.83 19.35
C GLU A 198 1.63 14.46 18.01
N LYS A 199 1.82 15.79 17.91
CA LYS A 199 1.56 16.58 16.71
C LYS A 199 2.72 17.54 16.47
N ILE A 200 2.99 17.83 15.21
CA ILE A 200 3.97 18.85 14.85
C ILE A 200 3.39 20.22 15.17
N ALA A 201 4.15 21.04 15.88
CA ALA A 201 3.79 22.38 16.31
C ALA A 201 4.50 23.46 15.48
N ALA A 202 5.65 23.15 14.88
CA ALA A 202 6.38 24.06 14.00
C ALA A 202 7.32 23.30 13.06
N MET A 203 7.58 23.88 11.89
CA MET A 203 8.50 23.40 10.88
C MET A 203 9.52 24.49 10.58
N ILE A 204 10.82 24.17 10.62
CA ILE A 204 11.90 25.14 10.38
C ILE A 204 12.87 24.53 9.37
N LYS A 205 13.22 25.27 8.34
CA LYS A 205 14.27 24.90 7.41
C LYS A 205 15.64 25.44 7.84
N THR A 206 16.68 24.66 7.61
CA THR A 206 18.06 25.14 7.71
C THR A 206 18.93 24.46 6.66
N ALA A 207 19.79 25.24 6.01
CA ALA A 207 20.76 24.66 5.08
C ALA A 207 21.84 23.90 5.85
N ASP A 208 22.40 24.54 6.91
CA ASP A 208 23.49 24.00 7.69
C ASP A 208 23.27 24.21 9.19
N PHE A 209 24.00 23.41 9.99
CA PHE A 209 24.05 23.52 11.44
C PHE A 209 25.23 24.38 11.90
N ASP A 210 25.32 25.62 11.44
CA ASP A 210 26.41 26.51 11.69
C ASP A 210 26.55 26.91 13.16
N GLU A 211 27.79 27.15 13.57
CA GLU A 211 28.10 27.78 14.83
C GLU A 211 27.57 29.21 14.88
N GLY A 212 27.01 29.61 16.02
CA GLY A 212 26.48 30.96 16.23
C GLY A 212 24.98 31.12 15.89
N LYS A 213 24.35 30.14 15.24
CA LYS A 213 22.89 30.11 15.06
C LYS A 213 22.22 29.42 16.25
N TYR A 214 21.04 29.88 16.60
CA TYR A 214 20.29 29.36 17.75
C TYR A 214 18.81 29.18 17.39
N ILE A 215 18.19 28.16 17.96
CA ILE A 215 16.74 28.02 17.98
C ILE A 215 16.25 28.58 19.30
N VAL A 216 15.29 29.48 19.22
CA VAL A 216 14.57 30.04 20.38
C VAL A 216 13.16 29.48 20.39
N MET A 217 12.81 28.78 21.44
CA MET A 217 11.48 28.21 21.64
C MET A 217 10.78 28.89 22.79
N VAL A 218 9.51 29.23 22.58
CA VAL A 218 8.64 29.81 23.62
C VAL A 218 7.41 28.93 23.76
N THR A 219 7.15 28.49 24.99
CA THR A 219 5.97 27.68 25.29
C THR A 219 4.76 28.57 25.63
N LYS A 220 3.55 28.02 25.49
CA LYS A 220 2.29 28.68 25.89
C LYS A 220 2.31 29.17 27.34
N ASN A 221 3.06 28.48 28.22
CA ASN A 221 3.20 28.82 29.63
C ASN A 221 4.30 29.87 29.90
N GLY A 222 4.80 30.57 28.89
CA GLY A 222 5.80 31.62 29.02
C GLY A 222 7.23 31.14 29.28
N LYS A 223 7.52 29.83 29.18
CA LYS A 223 8.90 29.34 29.28
C LYS A 223 9.62 29.55 27.98
N ILE A 224 10.84 30.12 28.08
CA ILE A 224 11.72 30.37 26.94
C ILE A 224 12.97 29.50 27.03
N LYS A 225 13.39 28.93 25.91
CA LYS A 225 14.65 28.19 25.81
C LYS A 225 15.40 28.63 24.54
N ARG A 226 16.69 28.90 24.69
CA ARG A 226 17.60 29.13 23.57
C ARG A 226 18.61 28.00 23.50
N THR A 227 18.71 27.33 22.37
CA THR A 227 19.61 26.21 22.16
C THR A 227 20.47 26.48 20.92
N PRO A 228 21.79 26.25 20.95
CA PRO A 228 22.62 26.33 19.76
C PRO A 228 22.09 25.37 18.69
N LEU A 229 22.12 25.77 17.42
CA LEU A 229 21.67 24.93 16.32
C LEU A 229 22.52 23.66 16.18
N THR A 230 23.79 23.75 16.54
CA THR A 230 24.76 22.63 16.55
C THR A 230 24.42 21.52 17.57
N SER A 231 23.45 21.75 18.46
CA SER A 231 22.99 20.74 19.43
C SER A 231 21.94 19.79 18.87
N TYR A 232 21.55 19.98 17.63
CA TYR A 232 20.57 19.19 16.90
C TYR A 232 21.24 18.55 15.67
#